data_9190db2939575f220e6b2319134e89ee
#
_entry.id   9190db2939575f220e6b2319134e89ee
#
_cell.length_a   1.000
_cell.length_b   1.000
_cell.length_c   1.000
_cell.angle_alpha   90.00
_cell.angle_beta   90.00
_cell.angle_gamma   90.00
#
_symmetry.space_group_name_H-M   'P 1'
#
loop_
_entity.id
_entity.type
_entity.pdbx_description
1 polymer ?
#
loop_
_entity_poly.entity_id
_entity_poly.type
_entity_poly.pdbx_seq_one_letter_code
_entity_poly.pdbx_strand_id
1 'polypeptide(L)'
;MWRLIGLLLLIFAPLATMAQNDYPIHDDFRRACRITAPLGRGVLGIGNAFLTAMPKGMRSDSELEISKIDIMSTADGERFGVWVIAPNVEGAPRPAILFLHGGGFVFKGAPYHYDLAKEYARRTGSVVVMVDYRTAHNNPYGTSLNDCIDAWRWMTAEAKTLGIDLARTAIVGDSAGGFLAIKTVLSSDLRPSKLMLIYPVVDCSMRTESMAKFSDTPVWNSELNRKMWNYYLQGAEEKSLLDIAPSEVQNFPTTYIETAEFDCLRDEGNEFANLLRSSGITTTNIATKGTMHGFDMAQHSEITQRQITERCKWLGEW
;
A
#
# COMPACT_ATOMS: atom_id res chain seq x y z
N MET A 1 -10.81 -0.84 -23.48
CA MET A 1 -10.39 -0.51 -22.10
C MET A 1 -10.39 1.00 -21.82
N TRP A 2 -9.81 1.87 -22.65
CA TRP A 2 -9.71 3.31 -22.44
C TRP A 2 -11.05 4.10 -22.46
N ARG A 3 -12.12 3.59 -23.09
CA ARG A 3 -13.43 4.27 -23.14
C ARG A 3 -14.23 4.13 -21.82
N LEU A 4 -13.99 3.11 -21.02
CA LEU A 4 -14.65 2.93 -19.70
C LEU A 4 -14.03 3.82 -18.62
N ILE A 5 -12.73 4.11 -18.69
CA ILE A 5 -12.06 5.05 -17.78
C ILE A 5 -12.56 6.48 -18.03
N GLY A 6 -12.84 6.83 -19.32
CA GLY A 6 -13.43 8.12 -19.67
C GLY A 6 -14.86 8.33 -19.13
N LEU A 7 -15.64 7.28 -18.97
CA LEU A 7 -17.01 7.36 -18.46
C LEU A 7 -17.04 7.60 -16.93
N LEU A 8 -16.03 7.11 -16.21
CA LEU A 8 -15.90 7.36 -14.76
C LEU A 8 -15.51 8.78 -14.42
N LEU A 9 -14.69 9.42 -15.27
CA LEU A 9 -14.34 10.85 -15.11
C LEU A 9 -15.57 11.76 -15.19
N LEU A 10 -16.66 11.30 -15.81
CA LEU A 10 -17.93 12.06 -15.91
C LEU A 10 -18.88 11.85 -14.72
N ILE A 11 -18.76 10.73 -13.98
CA ILE A 11 -19.62 10.45 -12.81
C ILE A 11 -19.06 11.12 -11.55
N PHE A 12 -17.76 11.40 -11.51
CA PHE A 12 -17.06 12.00 -10.37
C PHE A 12 -16.52 13.41 -10.64
N ALA A 13 -17.08 14.15 -11.62
CA ALA A 13 -16.78 15.56 -11.76
C ALA A 13 -17.43 16.34 -10.60
N PRO A 14 -16.68 16.83 -9.61
CA PRO A 14 -17.26 17.65 -8.57
C PRO A 14 -17.49 19.06 -9.10
N LEU A 15 -18.64 19.59 -8.77
CA LEU A 15 -18.93 21.01 -8.74
C LEU A 15 -18.12 21.69 -7.61
N ALA A 16 -16.84 21.83 -7.77
CA ALA A 16 -16.03 22.81 -7.03
C ALA A 16 -14.65 22.91 -7.68
N THR A 17 -14.47 23.87 -8.55
CA THR A 17 -13.15 24.44 -8.82
C THR A 17 -12.69 25.18 -7.57
N MET A 18 -12.21 24.47 -6.57
CA MET A 18 -11.28 25.07 -5.62
C MET A 18 -10.03 25.42 -6.43
N ALA A 19 -9.50 26.63 -6.29
CA ALA A 19 -8.22 27.00 -6.86
C ALA A 19 -7.18 26.04 -6.28
N GLN A 20 -6.80 25.04 -7.06
CA GLN A 20 -5.76 24.11 -6.71
C GLN A 20 -4.44 24.86 -6.83
N ASN A 21 -3.63 24.87 -5.80
CA ASN A 21 -2.29 25.44 -5.86
C ASN A 21 -1.52 24.79 -7.01
N ASP A 22 -0.75 25.62 -7.74
CA ASP A 22 0.04 25.15 -8.88
C ASP A 22 1.32 24.47 -8.38
N TYR A 23 1.22 23.17 -8.06
CA TYR A 23 2.36 22.36 -7.69
C TYR A 23 3.14 21.96 -8.94
N PRO A 24 4.48 22.07 -8.96
CA PRO A 24 5.28 21.67 -10.12
C PRO A 24 5.42 20.14 -10.23
N ILE A 25 4.27 19.49 -10.33
CA ILE A 25 4.17 18.04 -10.57
C ILE A 25 4.52 17.76 -12.03
N HIS A 26 5.30 16.70 -12.28
CA HIS A 26 5.73 16.33 -13.62
C HIS A 26 4.54 16.05 -14.55
N ASP A 27 4.68 16.43 -15.80
CA ASP A 27 3.61 16.37 -16.81
C ASP A 27 3.01 14.98 -17.03
N ASP A 28 3.79 13.92 -16.83
CA ASP A 28 3.33 12.53 -16.91
C ASP A 28 2.16 12.25 -15.97
N PHE A 29 2.04 13.00 -14.88
CA PHE A 29 1.01 12.81 -13.86
C PHE A 29 -0.25 13.65 -14.06
N ARG A 30 -0.31 14.53 -15.07
CA ARG A 30 -1.46 15.43 -15.34
C ARG A 30 -2.81 14.71 -15.37
N ARG A 31 -2.85 13.48 -15.89
CA ARG A 31 -4.11 12.70 -15.93
C ARG A 31 -4.48 12.18 -14.54
N ALA A 32 -3.51 11.72 -13.79
CA ALA A 32 -3.71 11.26 -12.41
C ALA A 32 -4.14 12.42 -11.49
N CYS A 33 -3.61 13.63 -11.70
CA CYS A 33 -4.00 14.83 -10.96
C CYS A 33 -5.49 15.20 -11.06
N ARG A 34 -6.23 14.63 -12.01
CA ARG A 34 -7.69 14.84 -12.17
C ARG A 34 -8.51 13.85 -11.32
N ILE A 35 -7.86 12.89 -10.68
CA ILE A 35 -8.52 11.90 -9.83
C ILE A 35 -8.65 12.50 -8.45
N THR A 36 -9.84 12.44 -7.88
CA THR A 36 -10.11 12.78 -6.48
C THR A 36 -10.75 11.59 -5.79
N ALA A 37 -10.25 11.22 -4.61
CA ALA A 37 -10.83 10.14 -3.82
C ALA A 37 -12.15 10.61 -3.16
N PRO A 38 -13.32 10.08 -3.56
CA PRO A 38 -14.59 10.55 -3.02
C PRO A 38 -14.88 9.91 -1.67
N LEU A 39 -14.46 10.54 -0.58
CA LEU A 39 -14.68 10.05 0.79
C LEU A 39 -16.05 10.48 1.35
N GLY A 40 -17.14 10.12 0.67
CA GLY A 40 -18.50 10.28 1.16
C GLY A 40 -19.15 8.91 1.43
N ARG A 41 -19.91 8.75 2.53
CA ARG A 41 -20.48 7.43 2.91
C ARG A 41 -21.25 6.74 1.79
N GLY A 42 -22.10 7.46 1.05
CA GLY A 42 -22.87 6.91 -0.08
C GLY A 42 -22.00 6.60 -1.32
N VAL A 43 -20.91 7.30 -1.50
CA VAL A 43 -20.02 7.18 -2.67
C VAL A 43 -18.99 6.07 -2.50
N LEU A 44 -18.54 5.81 -1.27
CA LEU A 44 -17.58 4.73 -0.96
C LEU A 44 -18.12 3.35 -1.38
N GLY A 45 -19.41 3.07 -1.12
CA GLY A 45 -20.03 1.81 -1.53
C GLY A 45 -20.02 1.62 -3.05
N ILE A 46 -20.37 2.68 -3.81
CA ILE A 46 -20.35 2.67 -5.28
C ILE A 46 -18.92 2.52 -5.78
N GLY A 47 -17.96 3.28 -5.21
CA GLY A 47 -16.55 3.20 -5.57
C GLY A 47 -15.97 1.81 -5.35
N ASN A 48 -16.25 1.18 -4.21
CA ASN A 48 -15.79 -0.18 -3.91
C ASN A 48 -16.47 -1.24 -4.80
N ALA A 49 -17.77 -1.14 -5.05
CA ALA A 49 -18.46 -2.02 -5.99
C ALA A 49 -17.83 -1.94 -7.39
N PHE A 50 -17.51 -0.72 -7.82
CA PHE A 50 -16.81 -0.50 -9.09
C PHE A 50 -15.41 -1.10 -9.10
N LEU A 51 -14.56 -0.82 -8.09
CA LEU A 51 -13.21 -1.39 -7.96
C LEU A 51 -13.26 -2.93 -7.91
N THR A 52 -14.30 -3.50 -7.26
CA THR A 52 -14.49 -4.95 -7.21
C THR A 52 -14.86 -5.52 -8.58
N ALA A 53 -15.68 -4.82 -9.36
CA ALA A 53 -16.11 -5.23 -10.69
C ALA A 53 -15.08 -4.99 -11.80
N MET A 54 -14.07 -4.12 -11.55
CA MET A 54 -13.04 -3.84 -12.56
C MET A 54 -12.21 -5.08 -12.88
N PRO A 55 -11.87 -5.31 -14.16
CA PRO A 55 -10.92 -6.34 -14.54
C PRO A 55 -9.56 -6.08 -13.89
N LYS A 56 -9.09 -7.01 -13.09
CA LYS A 56 -7.80 -6.92 -12.35
C LYS A 56 -6.66 -7.55 -13.15
N GLY A 57 -6.94 -8.15 -14.29
CA GLY A 57 -5.92 -8.85 -15.08
C GLY A 57 -5.24 -10.02 -14.34
N MET A 58 -5.90 -10.54 -13.28
CA MET A 58 -5.38 -11.62 -12.44
C MET A 58 -5.71 -12.97 -13.07
N ARG A 59 -4.93 -13.32 -14.09
CA ARG A 59 -5.00 -14.60 -14.80
C ARG A 59 -3.59 -15.15 -14.95
N SER A 60 -3.45 -16.45 -14.79
CA SER A 60 -2.20 -17.15 -15.05
C SER A 60 -1.78 -16.97 -16.52
N ASP A 61 -0.50 -16.88 -16.75
CA ASP A 61 0.13 -16.82 -18.07
C ASP A 61 1.35 -17.75 -18.13
N SER A 62 2.20 -17.61 -19.13
CA SER A 62 3.42 -18.43 -19.24
C SER A 62 4.46 -18.17 -18.16
N GLU A 63 4.42 -17.01 -17.51
CA GLU A 63 5.41 -16.58 -16.52
C GLU A 63 4.89 -16.71 -15.10
N LEU A 64 3.56 -16.56 -14.88
CA LEU A 64 2.95 -16.50 -13.57
C LEU A 64 1.78 -17.47 -13.43
N GLU A 65 1.77 -18.23 -12.35
CA GLU A 65 0.59 -18.91 -11.83
C GLU A 65 -0.12 -17.99 -10.84
N ILE A 66 -1.43 -17.77 -11.04
CA ILE A 66 -2.22 -16.85 -10.21
C ILE A 66 -3.47 -17.55 -9.72
N SER A 67 -3.66 -17.54 -8.40
CA SER A 67 -4.85 -18.08 -7.75
C SER A 67 -5.41 -17.12 -6.71
N LYS A 68 -6.69 -17.26 -6.39
CA LYS A 68 -7.33 -16.56 -5.28
C LYS A 68 -7.72 -17.57 -4.22
N ILE A 69 -7.36 -17.31 -2.97
CA ILE A 69 -7.62 -18.16 -1.82
C ILE A 69 -8.38 -17.36 -0.78
N ASP A 70 -9.40 -17.94 -0.18
CA ASP A 70 -10.13 -17.35 0.94
C ASP A 70 -9.52 -17.86 2.26
N ILE A 71 -9.16 -16.93 3.13
CA ILE A 71 -8.61 -17.17 4.47
C ILE A 71 -9.67 -16.80 5.50
N MET A 72 -9.71 -17.53 6.61
CA MET A 72 -10.56 -17.21 7.75
C MET A 72 -9.81 -16.30 8.71
N SER A 73 -10.41 -15.17 9.05
CA SER A 73 -9.86 -14.29 10.10
C SER A 73 -9.98 -14.93 11.47
N THR A 74 -8.88 -14.90 12.22
CA THR A 74 -8.85 -15.41 13.59
C THR A 74 -9.58 -14.52 14.59
N ALA A 75 -9.83 -13.25 14.22
CA ALA A 75 -10.48 -12.27 15.07
C ALA A 75 -12.01 -12.43 15.15
N ASP A 76 -12.67 -12.82 14.05
CA ASP A 76 -14.12 -12.85 13.97
C ASP A 76 -14.70 -14.06 13.20
N GLY A 77 -13.85 -14.92 12.64
CA GLY A 77 -14.27 -16.09 11.86
C GLY A 77 -14.78 -15.79 10.45
N GLU A 78 -14.79 -14.53 10.03
CA GLU A 78 -15.22 -14.13 8.70
C GLU A 78 -14.11 -14.38 7.66
N ARG A 79 -14.49 -14.51 6.38
CA ARG A 79 -13.54 -14.79 5.30
C ARG A 79 -13.09 -13.51 4.61
N PHE A 80 -11.82 -13.50 4.20
CA PHE A 80 -11.25 -12.51 3.30
C PHE A 80 -10.35 -13.19 2.27
N GLY A 81 -10.11 -12.52 1.14
CA GLY A 81 -9.35 -13.10 0.04
C GLY A 81 -7.88 -12.71 0.03
N VAL A 82 -7.04 -13.61 -0.46
CA VAL A 82 -5.67 -13.28 -0.88
C VAL A 82 -5.45 -13.74 -2.31
N TRP A 83 -4.65 -12.99 -3.06
CA TRP A 83 -4.16 -13.40 -4.37
C TRP A 83 -2.74 -13.93 -4.22
N VAL A 84 -2.53 -15.17 -4.63
CA VAL A 84 -1.21 -15.80 -4.70
C VAL A 84 -0.73 -15.70 -6.14
N ILE A 85 0.42 -15.08 -6.33
CA ILE A 85 1.05 -14.84 -7.62
C ILE A 85 2.42 -15.48 -7.56
N ALA A 86 2.59 -16.62 -8.20
CA ALA A 86 3.82 -17.41 -8.16
C ALA A 86 4.48 -17.45 -9.55
N PRO A 87 5.79 -17.15 -9.67
CA PRO A 87 6.50 -17.32 -10.94
C PRO A 87 6.54 -18.77 -11.37
N ASN A 88 6.31 -19.03 -12.67
CA ASN A 88 6.40 -20.36 -13.30
C ASN A 88 7.87 -20.75 -13.56
N VAL A 89 8.67 -20.85 -12.51
CA VAL A 89 10.07 -21.28 -12.58
C VAL A 89 10.29 -22.49 -11.69
N GLU A 90 11.00 -23.47 -12.16
CA GLU A 90 11.41 -24.61 -11.35
C GLU A 90 12.57 -24.23 -10.42
N GLY A 91 12.64 -24.84 -9.27
CA GLY A 91 13.78 -24.66 -8.38
C GLY A 91 13.45 -24.68 -6.88
N ALA A 92 14.45 -24.28 -6.09
CA ALA A 92 14.42 -24.21 -4.65
C ALA A 92 13.35 -23.25 -4.11
N PRO A 93 13.02 -23.29 -2.82
CA PRO A 93 12.08 -22.34 -2.22
C PRO A 93 12.43 -20.89 -2.58
N ARG A 94 11.41 -20.09 -2.91
CA ARG A 94 11.53 -18.73 -3.45
C ARG A 94 11.36 -17.69 -2.35
N PRO A 95 11.90 -16.50 -2.54
CA PRO A 95 11.53 -15.36 -1.70
C PRO A 95 10.02 -15.14 -1.73
N ALA A 96 9.48 -14.47 -0.71
CA ALA A 96 8.06 -14.15 -0.67
C ALA A 96 7.80 -12.71 -0.25
N ILE A 97 6.74 -12.14 -0.79
CA ILE A 97 6.28 -10.79 -0.52
C ILE A 97 4.81 -10.85 -0.08
N LEU A 98 4.51 -10.36 1.13
CA LEU A 98 3.15 -9.98 1.49
C LEU A 98 2.92 -8.56 1.01
N PHE A 99 1.95 -8.34 0.11
CA PHE A 99 1.64 -7.02 -0.43
C PHE A 99 0.31 -6.49 0.08
N LEU A 100 0.37 -5.34 0.75
CA LEU A 100 -0.75 -4.65 1.39
C LEU A 100 -1.03 -3.36 0.62
N HIS A 101 -2.13 -3.33 -0.13
CA HIS A 101 -2.46 -2.21 -1.02
C HIS A 101 -2.91 -0.95 -0.28
N GLY A 102 -2.72 0.21 -0.89
CA GLY A 102 -3.27 1.49 -0.46
C GLY A 102 -4.78 1.62 -0.68
N GLY A 103 -5.29 2.82 -0.45
CA GLY A 103 -6.71 3.13 -0.61
C GLY A 103 -7.36 3.68 0.65
N GLY A 104 -6.57 4.31 1.53
CA GLY A 104 -7.07 5.00 2.73
C GLY A 104 -7.86 4.10 3.68
N PHE A 105 -7.54 2.82 3.75
CA PHE A 105 -8.25 1.77 4.53
C PHE A 105 -9.70 1.52 4.08
N VAL A 106 -10.28 2.36 3.22
CA VAL A 106 -11.70 2.35 2.84
C VAL A 106 -11.95 1.89 1.41
N PHE A 107 -10.96 1.95 0.53
CA PHE A 107 -11.05 1.46 -0.85
C PHE A 107 -10.37 0.10 -1.01
N LYS A 108 -10.97 -0.74 -1.86
CA LYS A 108 -10.36 -1.97 -2.35
C LYS A 108 -9.19 -1.66 -3.29
N GLY A 109 -8.32 -2.64 -3.48
CA GLY A 109 -7.19 -2.54 -4.39
C GLY A 109 -7.61 -2.08 -5.79
N ALA A 110 -6.99 -1.02 -6.30
CA ALA A 110 -7.17 -0.52 -7.65
C ALA A 110 -6.37 -1.37 -8.66
N PRO A 111 -6.72 -1.36 -9.96
CA PRO A 111 -6.05 -2.20 -10.97
C PRO A 111 -4.52 -2.12 -10.97
N TYR A 112 -3.95 -0.94 -10.75
CA TYR A 112 -2.50 -0.76 -10.74
C TYR A 112 -1.79 -1.52 -9.60
N HIS A 113 -2.45 -1.74 -8.45
CA HIS A 113 -1.87 -2.55 -7.37
C HIS A 113 -1.68 -4.01 -7.80
N TYR A 114 -2.65 -4.56 -8.56
CA TYR A 114 -2.54 -5.92 -9.11
C TYR A 114 -1.44 -6.01 -10.17
N ASP A 115 -1.26 -4.96 -10.97
CA ASP A 115 -0.16 -4.89 -11.92
C ASP A 115 1.19 -4.80 -11.20
N LEU A 116 1.32 -3.99 -10.14
CA LEU A 116 2.51 -3.94 -9.28
C LEU A 116 2.82 -5.29 -8.64
N ALA A 117 1.83 -5.99 -8.11
CA ALA A 117 2.02 -7.32 -7.51
C ALA A 117 2.59 -8.32 -8.53
N LYS A 118 2.10 -8.29 -9.78
CA LYS A 118 2.65 -9.11 -10.88
C LYS A 118 4.08 -8.69 -11.25
N GLU A 119 4.37 -7.38 -11.31
CA GLU A 119 5.73 -6.88 -11.57
C GLU A 119 6.71 -7.30 -10.48
N TYR A 120 6.33 -7.21 -9.21
CA TYR A 120 7.16 -7.73 -8.12
C TYR A 120 7.42 -9.22 -8.28
N ALA A 121 6.39 -10.04 -8.57
CA ALA A 121 6.58 -11.48 -8.77
C ALA A 121 7.54 -11.79 -9.93
N ARG A 122 7.31 -11.18 -11.12
CA ARG A 122 8.15 -11.40 -12.31
C ARG A 122 9.59 -11.00 -12.10
N ARG A 123 9.80 -9.78 -11.59
CA ARG A 123 11.12 -9.13 -11.58
C ARG A 123 11.99 -9.57 -10.41
N THR A 124 11.41 -10.06 -9.33
CA THR A 124 12.16 -10.54 -8.15
C THR A 124 12.20 -12.06 -8.02
N GLY A 125 11.40 -12.79 -8.82
CA GLY A 125 11.25 -14.23 -8.68
C GLY A 125 10.52 -14.65 -7.39
N SER A 126 9.87 -13.72 -6.70
CA SER A 126 9.20 -13.97 -5.42
C SER A 126 7.77 -14.48 -5.62
N VAL A 127 7.30 -15.31 -4.70
CA VAL A 127 5.88 -15.55 -4.51
C VAL A 127 5.27 -14.30 -3.86
N VAL A 128 4.29 -13.66 -4.51
CA VAL A 128 3.59 -12.50 -3.96
C VAL A 128 2.22 -12.91 -3.45
N VAL A 129 1.94 -12.63 -2.19
CA VAL A 129 0.63 -12.77 -1.57
C VAL A 129 0.05 -11.37 -1.38
N MET A 130 -0.88 -10.97 -2.26
CA MET A 130 -1.56 -9.69 -2.17
C MET A 130 -2.87 -9.85 -1.39
N VAL A 131 -3.01 -9.08 -0.31
CA VAL A 131 -4.16 -9.18 0.59
C VAL A 131 -5.32 -8.31 0.10
N ASP A 132 -6.48 -8.93 -0.15
CA ASP A 132 -7.75 -8.25 -0.42
C ASP A 132 -8.49 -8.02 0.91
N TYR A 133 -7.85 -7.31 1.84
CA TYR A 133 -8.35 -7.10 3.19
C TYR A 133 -9.73 -6.43 3.22
N ARG A 134 -10.51 -6.69 4.26
CA ARG A 134 -11.80 -6.07 4.51
C ARG A 134 -11.60 -4.61 4.92
N THR A 135 -12.22 -3.72 4.18
CA THR A 135 -12.02 -2.27 4.34
C THR A 135 -12.88 -1.69 5.46
N ALA A 136 -12.41 -0.62 6.10
CA ALA A 136 -13.09 0.09 7.19
C ALA A 136 -14.42 0.76 6.78
N HIS A 137 -14.72 0.77 5.46
CA HIS A 137 -16.01 1.25 4.96
C HIS A 137 -17.19 0.48 5.52
N ASN A 138 -17.08 -0.86 5.63
CA ASN A 138 -18.14 -1.76 6.07
C ASN A 138 -17.77 -2.64 7.27
N ASN A 139 -16.57 -2.46 7.81
CA ASN A 139 -16.06 -3.32 8.88
C ASN A 139 -15.54 -2.49 10.04
N PRO A 140 -15.60 -3.01 11.28
CA PRO A 140 -15.09 -2.32 12.47
C PRO A 140 -13.61 -1.98 12.39
N TYR A 141 -13.20 -1.00 13.21
CA TYR A 141 -11.78 -0.71 13.46
C TYR A 141 -11.01 -1.99 13.81
N GLY A 142 -9.81 -2.10 13.29
CA GLY A 142 -8.93 -3.27 13.51
C GLY A 142 -9.14 -4.41 12.52
N THR A 143 -10.30 -4.52 11.82
CA THR A 143 -10.55 -5.63 10.88
C THR A 143 -9.49 -5.70 9.77
N SER A 144 -9.18 -4.58 9.11
CA SER A 144 -8.17 -4.56 8.05
C SER A 144 -6.78 -5.00 8.54
N LEU A 145 -6.40 -4.60 9.75
CA LEU A 145 -5.14 -4.99 10.36
C LEU A 145 -5.13 -6.49 10.72
N ASN A 146 -6.20 -6.99 11.32
CA ASN A 146 -6.32 -8.41 11.65
C ASN A 146 -6.21 -9.29 10.40
N ASP A 147 -6.88 -8.91 9.30
CA ASP A 147 -6.75 -9.60 8.01
C ASP A 147 -5.30 -9.63 7.51
N CYS A 148 -4.56 -8.53 7.64
CA CYS A 148 -3.15 -8.47 7.23
C CYS A 148 -2.25 -9.36 8.12
N ILE A 149 -2.47 -9.37 9.43
CA ILE A 149 -1.74 -10.23 10.37
C ILE A 149 -2.05 -11.71 10.08
N ASP A 150 -3.32 -12.05 9.86
CA ASP A 150 -3.74 -13.42 9.56
C ASP A 150 -3.22 -13.88 8.19
N ALA A 151 -3.16 -12.99 7.19
CA ALA A 151 -2.55 -13.28 5.90
C ALA A 151 -1.04 -13.56 6.02
N TRP A 152 -0.33 -12.80 6.86
CA TRP A 152 1.08 -13.04 7.16
C TRP A 152 1.28 -14.40 7.82
N ARG A 153 0.50 -14.72 8.86
CA ARG A 153 0.54 -16.00 9.56
C ARG A 153 0.23 -17.16 8.63
N TRP A 154 -0.81 -17.01 7.80
CA TRP A 154 -1.18 -18.01 6.80
C TRP A 154 -0.06 -18.24 5.78
N MET A 155 0.50 -17.18 5.20
CA MET A 155 1.58 -17.28 4.21
C MET A 155 2.80 -17.99 4.79
N THR A 156 3.15 -17.70 6.03
CA THR A 156 4.31 -18.34 6.71
C THR A 156 4.03 -19.78 7.11
N ALA A 157 2.82 -20.11 7.53
CA ALA A 157 2.41 -21.46 7.84
C ALA A 157 2.37 -22.36 6.59
N GLU A 158 1.91 -21.81 5.45
CA GLU A 158 1.82 -22.51 4.16
C GLU A 158 3.12 -22.42 3.35
N ALA A 159 4.23 -21.99 3.93
CA ALA A 159 5.49 -21.78 3.22
C ALA A 159 5.94 -22.98 2.38
N LYS A 160 5.79 -24.20 2.91
CA LYS A 160 6.12 -25.43 2.18
C LYS A 160 5.22 -25.63 0.96
N THR A 161 3.92 -25.47 1.13
CA THR A 161 2.92 -25.62 0.06
C THR A 161 3.11 -24.58 -1.04
N LEU A 162 3.45 -23.33 -0.63
CA LEU A 162 3.69 -22.21 -1.53
C LEU A 162 5.11 -22.19 -2.14
N GLY A 163 6.00 -23.09 -1.70
CA GLY A 163 7.40 -23.11 -2.11
C GLY A 163 8.18 -21.87 -1.69
N ILE A 164 7.92 -21.37 -0.48
CA ILE A 164 8.51 -20.13 0.07
C ILE A 164 9.70 -20.45 0.97
N ASP A 165 10.75 -19.62 0.86
CA ASP A 165 11.87 -19.55 1.79
C ASP A 165 11.59 -18.48 2.87
N LEU A 166 11.34 -18.93 4.09
CA LEU A 166 11.03 -18.06 5.22
C LEU A 166 12.19 -17.11 5.61
N ALA A 167 13.43 -17.42 5.22
CA ALA A 167 14.56 -16.53 5.46
C ALA A 167 14.60 -15.33 4.50
N ARG A 168 13.86 -15.40 3.38
CA ARG A 168 13.79 -14.38 2.34
C ARG A 168 12.35 -13.89 2.16
N THR A 169 11.85 -13.15 3.15
CA THR A 169 10.47 -12.66 3.15
C THR A 169 10.44 -11.14 3.29
N ALA A 170 9.49 -10.50 2.62
CA ALA A 170 9.22 -9.06 2.74
C ALA A 170 7.74 -8.80 3.02
N ILE A 171 7.48 -7.68 3.72
CA ILE A 171 6.16 -7.03 3.71
C ILE A 171 6.31 -5.73 2.94
N VAL A 172 5.43 -5.52 1.96
CA VAL A 172 5.38 -4.32 1.13
C VAL A 172 4.03 -3.64 1.32
N GLY A 173 4.01 -2.34 1.58
CA GLY A 173 2.76 -1.60 1.70
C GLY A 173 2.87 -0.19 1.13
N ASP A 174 1.85 0.23 0.38
CA ASP A 174 1.73 1.59 -0.12
C ASP A 174 0.62 2.36 0.62
N SER A 175 0.85 3.65 0.91
CA SER A 175 -0.15 4.53 1.53
C SER A 175 -0.71 3.93 2.84
N ALA A 176 -2.02 3.73 2.93
CA ALA A 176 -2.68 3.04 4.05
C ALA A 176 -2.15 1.61 4.27
N GLY A 177 -1.77 0.91 3.20
CA GLY A 177 -1.10 -0.39 3.27
C GLY A 177 0.27 -0.31 3.96
N GLY A 178 0.94 0.84 3.89
CA GLY A 178 2.18 1.10 4.63
C GLY A 178 1.97 1.09 6.15
N PHE A 179 0.91 1.74 6.63
CA PHE A 179 0.52 1.67 8.04
C PHE A 179 0.22 0.23 8.48
N LEU A 180 -0.58 -0.49 7.68
CA LEU A 180 -0.90 -1.89 7.96
C LEU A 180 0.35 -2.76 7.95
N ALA A 181 1.32 -2.49 7.06
CA ALA A 181 2.59 -3.19 7.00
C ALA A 181 3.42 -3.00 8.27
N ILE A 182 3.57 -1.75 8.75
CA ILE A 182 4.28 -1.43 10.00
C ILE A 182 3.60 -2.14 11.18
N LYS A 183 2.28 -2.03 11.29
CA LYS A 183 1.50 -2.65 12.38
C LYS A 183 1.57 -4.18 12.32
N THR A 184 1.59 -4.78 11.13
CA THR A 184 1.76 -6.23 10.95
C THR A 184 3.14 -6.67 11.45
N VAL A 185 4.21 -5.93 11.13
CA VAL A 185 5.56 -6.20 11.65
C VAL A 185 5.59 -6.10 13.17
N LEU A 186 4.98 -5.07 13.76
CA LEU A 186 4.93 -4.88 15.22
C LEU A 186 4.18 -6.01 15.94
N SER A 187 3.15 -6.58 15.30
CA SER A 187 2.26 -7.58 15.87
C SER A 187 2.68 -9.05 15.57
N SER A 188 3.77 -9.24 14.81
CA SER A 188 4.17 -10.57 14.32
C SER A 188 5.26 -11.19 15.16
N ASP A 189 5.11 -12.47 15.51
CA ASP A 189 6.15 -13.26 16.16
C ASP A 189 7.28 -13.60 15.18
N LEU A 190 6.94 -14.00 13.95
CA LEU A 190 7.88 -14.19 12.85
C LEU A 190 8.03 -12.88 12.05
N ARG A 191 9.19 -12.25 12.15
CA ARG A 191 9.50 -11.01 11.44
C ARG A 191 9.90 -11.29 9.98
N PRO A 192 9.49 -10.45 9.02
CA PRO A 192 10.06 -10.50 7.68
C PRO A 192 11.52 -10.06 7.70
N SER A 193 12.31 -10.46 6.70
CA SER A 193 13.67 -9.95 6.53
C SER A 193 13.72 -8.53 5.97
N LYS A 194 12.65 -8.10 5.27
CA LYS A 194 12.54 -6.77 4.67
C LYS A 194 11.18 -6.14 4.87
N LEU A 195 11.16 -4.81 4.98
CA LEU A 195 9.95 -3.99 4.97
C LEU A 195 10.08 -2.90 3.91
N MET A 196 9.11 -2.78 3.01
CA MET A 196 9.08 -1.71 2.01
C MET A 196 7.81 -0.89 2.15
N LEU A 197 7.98 0.41 2.30
CA LEU A 197 6.91 1.39 2.54
C LEU A 197 6.94 2.44 1.43
N ILE A 198 5.84 2.55 0.70
CA ILE A 198 5.72 3.49 -0.42
C ILE A 198 4.75 4.59 -0.02
N TYR A 199 5.23 5.84 0.08
CA TYR A 199 4.49 7.01 0.59
C TYR A 199 3.54 6.66 1.74
N PRO A 200 4.05 6.03 2.82
CA PRO A 200 3.20 5.39 3.83
C PRO A 200 2.40 6.38 4.66
N VAL A 201 1.21 5.98 5.07
CA VAL A 201 0.51 6.56 6.23
C VAL A 201 1.23 6.11 7.50
N VAL A 202 1.52 7.04 8.42
CA VAL A 202 2.27 6.77 9.66
C VAL A 202 1.66 7.47 10.87
N ASP A 203 1.25 8.74 10.73
CA ASP A 203 0.87 9.61 11.85
C ASP A 203 -0.63 9.93 11.89
N CYS A 204 -1.36 9.27 12.80
CA CYS A 204 -2.78 9.57 13.03
C CYS A 204 -3.01 10.94 13.70
N SER A 205 -1.99 11.55 14.29
CA SER A 205 -2.08 12.90 14.91
C SER A 205 -1.97 14.03 13.87
N MET A 206 -1.55 13.72 12.63
CA MET A 206 -1.49 14.67 11.52
C MET A 206 -0.68 15.95 11.82
N ARG A 207 0.43 15.84 12.54
CA ARG A 207 1.16 16.99 13.10
C ARG A 207 2.34 17.48 12.26
N THR A 208 2.66 16.81 11.16
CA THR A 208 3.84 17.13 10.34
C THR A 208 3.64 18.41 9.51
N GLU A 209 4.76 19.02 9.10
CA GLU A 209 4.74 20.25 8.29
C GLU A 209 4.10 19.99 6.90
N SER A 210 4.41 18.86 6.24
CA SER A 210 3.79 18.52 4.96
C SER A 210 2.27 18.33 5.10
N MET A 211 1.80 17.80 6.24
CA MET A 211 0.37 17.66 6.51
C MET A 211 -0.32 19.03 6.61
N ALA A 212 0.32 20.02 7.18
CA ALA A 212 -0.20 21.39 7.21
C ALA A 212 -0.13 22.07 5.84
N LYS A 213 0.95 21.84 5.08
CA LYS A 213 1.24 22.50 3.82
C LYS A 213 0.40 21.99 2.65
N PHE A 214 0.17 20.67 2.55
CA PHE A 214 -0.44 20.02 1.38
C PHE A 214 -1.91 19.70 1.63
N SER A 215 -2.74 20.75 1.76
CA SER A 215 -4.18 20.61 2.02
C SER A 215 -5.03 20.42 0.77
N ASP A 216 -4.48 20.67 -0.42
CA ASP A 216 -5.18 20.67 -1.71
C ASP A 216 -4.40 19.99 -2.85
N THR A 217 -3.36 19.21 -2.53
CA THR A 217 -2.65 18.41 -3.54
C THR A 217 -3.59 17.43 -4.23
N PRO A 218 -3.35 17.15 -5.53
CA PRO A 218 -4.18 16.22 -6.28
C PRO A 218 -4.07 14.79 -5.72
N VAL A 219 -5.08 13.99 -5.99
CA VAL A 219 -5.25 12.59 -5.59
C VAL A 219 -5.47 12.43 -4.09
N TRP A 220 -4.53 12.89 -3.26
CA TRP A 220 -4.57 12.82 -1.81
C TRP A 220 -4.01 14.10 -1.19
N ASN A 221 -4.63 14.51 -0.08
CA ASN A 221 -4.26 15.73 0.65
C ASN A 221 -4.68 15.62 2.12
N SER A 222 -4.31 16.57 2.95
CA SER A 222 -4.58 16.50 4.40
C SER A 222 -6.08 16.51 4.74
N GLU A 223 -6.93 17.13 3.92
CA GLU A 223 -8.39 17.10 4.12
C GLU A 223 -8.96 15.69 3.92
N LEU A 224 -8.50 14.99 2.86
CA LEU A 224 -8.86 13.59 2.63
C LEU A 224 -8.26 12.68 3.71
N ASN A 225 -7.01 12.97 4.13
CA ASN A 225 -6.34 12.20 5.17
C ASN A 225 -7.08 12.27 6.51
N ARG A 226 -7.59 13.45 6.90
CA ARG A 226 -8.42 13.60 8.10
C ARG A 226 -9.71 12.79 8.03
N LYS A 227 -10.39 12.82 6.86
CA LYS A 227 -11.59 12.02 6.64
C LYS A 227 -11.29 10.52 6.70
N MET A 228 -10.18 10.10 6.11
CA MET A 228 -9.71 8.72 6.14
C MET A 228 -9.53 8.22 7.59
N TRP A 229 -8.82 8.97 8.42
CA TRP A 229 -8.63 8.60 9.82
C TRP A 229 -9.96 8.48 10.58
N ASN A 230 -10.90 9.39 10.35
CA ASN A 230 -12.24 9.30 10.95
C ASN A 230 -12.98 8.02 10.53
N TYR A 231 -12.85 7.61 9.25
CA TYR A 231 -13.43 6.35 8.77
C TYR A 231 -12.73 5.11 9.34
N TYR A 232 -11.43 5.16 9.45
CA TYR A 232 -10.65 4.02 9.94
C TYR A 232 -10.80 3.82 11.43
N LEU A 233 -10.66 4.88 12.22
CA LEU A 233 -10.69 4.80 13.68
C LEU A 233 -12.09 4.58 14.25
N GLN A 234 -13.14 5.11 13.63
CA GLN A 234 -14.54 4.98 14.09
C GLN A 234 -14.74 5.37 15.56
N GLY A 235 -13.94 6.33 16.04
CA GLY A 235 -13.93 6.77 17.44
C GLY A 235 -12.98 5.99 18.35
N ALA A 236 -12.26 5.01 17.85
CA ALA A 236 -11.18 4.34 18.58
C ALA A 236 -9.94 5.25 18.69
N GLU A 237 -9.16 5.04 19.75
CA GLU A 237 -7.86 5.68 19.92
C GLU A 237 -6.78 4.85 19.21
N GLU A 238 -5.86 5.53 18.53
CA GLU A 238 -4.67 4.93 17.92
C GLU A 238 -3.46 5.80 18.26
N LYS A 239 -2.36 5.16 18.61
CA LYS A 239 -1.09 5.84 18.86
C LYS A 239 -0.39 6.13 17.53
N SER A 240 0.12 7.34 17.35
CA SER A 240 0.98 7.65 16.22
C SER A 240 2.19 6.71 16.18
N LEU A 241 2.52 6.18 15.01
CA LEU A 241 3.71 5.35 14.83
C LEU A 241 5.01 6.17 14.92
N LEU A 242 4.92 7.51 14.90
CA LEU A 242 6.06 8.39 15.22
C LEU A 242 6.35 8.47 16.73
N ASP A 243 5.43 8.03 17.58
CA ASP A 243 5.55 8.04 19.04
C ASP A 243 5.91 6.64 19.61
N ILE A 244 6.19 5.65 18.77
CA ILE A 244 6.65 4.34 19.25
C ILE A 244 8.06 4.48 19.84
N ALA A 245 8.30 3.74 20.92
CA ALA A 245 9.60 3.79 21.57
C ALA A 245 10.68 3.08 20.72
N PRO A 246 11.95 3.53 20.75
CA PRO A 246 13.04 2.84 20.06
C PRO A 246 13.13 1.36 20.41
N SER A 247 12.77 0.96 21.62
CA SER A 247 12.73 -0.46 22.05
C SER A 247 11.70 -1.30 21.31
N GLU A 248 10.62 -0.70 20.81
CA GLU A 248 9.57 -1.41 20.05
C GLU A 248 10.01 -1.72 18.61
N VAL A 249 10.99 -0.98 18.10
CA VAL A 249 11.51 -1.14 16.73
C VAL A 249 12.88 -1.82 16.65
N GLN A 250 13.49 -2.21 17.76
CA GLN A 250 14.83 -2.81 17.81
C GLN A 250 15.02 -4.02 16.87
N ASN A 251 13.95 -4.78 16.64
CA ASN A 251 13.97 -5.96 15.78
C ASN A 251 13.24 -5.72 14.44
N PHE A 252 13.15 -4.47 14.00
CA PHE A 252 12.59 -4.18 12.69
C PHE A 252 13.51 -4.75 11.59
N PRO A 253 12.93 -5.21 10.48
CA PRO A 253 13.71 -5.67 9.34
C PRO A 253 14.43 -4.52 8.66
N THR A 254 15.40 -4.83 7.80
CA THR A 254 15.93 -3.85 6.85
C THR A 254 14.77 -3.19 6.11
N THR A 255 14.73 -1.85 6.11
CA THR A 255 13.55 -1.10 5.67
C THR A 255 13.88 -0.16 4.51
N TYR A 256 12.99 -0.13 3.52
CA TYR A 256 12.98 0.84 2.42
C TYR A 256 11.75 1.73 2.56
N ILE A 257 11.94 3.04 2.51
CA ILE A 257 10.85 4.02 2.56
C ILE A 257 10.99 4.94 1.35
N GLU A 258 9.90 5.13 0.63
CA GLU A 258 9.83 6.05 -0.49
C GLU A 258 8.73 7.08 -0.25
N THR A 259 9.04 8.37 -0.48
CA THR A 259 8.11 9.48 -0.30
C THR A 259 7.96 10.27 -1.59
N ALA A 260 6.77 10.83 -1.84
CA ALA A 260 6.50 11.73 -2.96
C ALA A 260 6.71 13.20 -2.55
N GLU A 261 7.15 14.05 -3.48
CA GLU A 261 7.52 15.43 -3.18
C GLU A 261 6.34 16.29 -2.75
N PHE A 262 5.21 16.18 -3.47
CA PHE A 262 4.00 16.97 -3.22
C PHE A 262 2.92 16.09 -2.57
N ASP A 263 3.22 15.62 -1.35
CA ASP A 263 2.37 14.68 -0.61
C ASP A 263 2.28 15.09 0.86
N CYS A 264 1.07 15.14 1.39
CA CYS A 264 0.85 15.44 2.81
C CYS A 264 1.48 14.41 3.74
N LEU A 265 1.69 13.17 3.28
CA LEU A 265 2.33 12.08 4.03
C LEU A 265 3.87 12.08 3.93
N ARG A 266 4.46 13.02 3.16
CA ARG A 266 5.91 13.05 2.90
C ARG A 266 6.74 13.08 4.18
N ASP A 267 6.43 14.00 5.08
CA ASP A 267 7.27 14.23 6.25
C ASP A 267 7.09 13.13 7.29
N GLU A 268 5.89 12.57 7.47
CA GLU A 268 5.69 11.45 8.39
C GLU A 268 6.45 10.19 7.93
N GLY A 269 6.53 9.94 6.62
CA GLY A 269 7.38 8.88 6.06
C GLY A 269 8.87 9.13 6.33
N ASN A 270 9.34 10.37 6.15
CA ASN A 270 10.73 10.76 6.42
C ASN A 270 11.07 10.70 7.92
N GLU A 271 10.17 11.16 8.80
CA GLU A 271 10.35 11.10 10.25
C GLU A 271 10.40 9.64 10.74
N PHE A 272 9.56 8.77 10.19
CA PHE A 272 9.62 7.34 10.50
C PHE A 272 10.94 6.70 10.05
N ALA A 273 11.46 7.08 8.86
CA ALA A 273 12.78 6.64 8.41
C ALA A 273 13.90 7.08 9.38
N ASN A 274 13.82 8.30 9.90
CA ASN A 274 14.77 8.82 10.88
C ASN A 274 14.66 8.10 12.23
N LEU A 275 13.44 7.80 12.68
CA LEU A 275 13.20 7.00 13.88
C LEU A 275 13.87 5.62 13.76
N LEU A 276 13.67 4.91 12.66
CA LEU A 276 14.29 3.61 12.42
C LEU A 276 15.82 3.69 12.41
N ARG A 277 16.40 4.67 11.70
CA ARG A 277 17.86 4.86 11.65
C ARG A 277 18.45 5.16 13.03
N SER A 278 17.80 6.07 13.80
CA SER A 278 18.25 6.38 15.15
C SER A 278 18.14 5.20 16.12
N SER A 279 17.27 4.23 15.79
CA SER A 279 17.13 2.96 16.53
C SER A 279 18.09 1.85 16.00
N GLY A 280 19.01 2.19 15.10
CA GLY A 280 20.00 1.24 14.56
C GLY A 280 19.52 0.35 13.42
N ILE A 281 18.34 0.62 12.86
CA ILE A 281 17.79 -0.17 11.76
C ILE A 281 18.34 0.32 10.41
N THR A 282 18.85 -0.59 9.60
CA THR A 282 19.28 -0.31 8.22
C THR A 282 18.07 0.19 7.42
N THR A 283 18.11 1.46 7.02
CA THR A 283 16.96 2.10 6.37
C THR A 283 17.40 2.90 5.15
N THR A 284 16.88 2.52 3.98
CA THR A 284 16.94 3.30 2.74
C THR A 284 15.75 4.24 2.70
N ASN A 285 15.98 5.54 2.45
CA ASN A 285 14.90 6.51 2.30
C ASN A 285 15.09 7.29 1.00
N ILE A 286 14.08 7.24 0.12
CA ILE A 286 14.09 7.81 -1.22
C ILE A 286 13.00 8.90 -1.30
N ALA A 287 13.40 10.10 -1.70
CA ALA A 287 12.48 11.20 -2.00
C ALA A 287 12.31 11.32 -3.52
N THR A 288 11.12 11.01 -4.03
CA THR A 288 10.85 11.03 -5.47
C THR A 288 10.34 12.40 -5.91
N LYS A 289 11.15 13.07 -6.74
CA LYS A 289 10.91 14.44 -7.20
C LYS A 289 9.83 14.53 -8.28
N GLY A 290 9.09 15.64 -8.30
CA GLY A 290 8.04 15.92 -9.28
C GLY A 290 6.80 15.03 -9.15
N THR A 291 6.62 14.33 -8.04
CA THR A 291 5.54 13.36 -7.82
C THR A 291 4.55 13.83 -6.76
N MET A 292 3.35 13.29 -6.83
CA MET A 292 2.30 13.42 -5.82
C MET A 292 1.96 12.05 -5.22
N HIS A 293 1.13 12.03 -4.19
CA HIS A 293 0.62 10.79 -3.60
C HIS A 293 0.00 9.85 -4.65
N GLY A 294 0.32 8.57 -4.59
CA GLY A 294 -0.25 7.58 -5.51
C GLY A 294 0.25 7.71 -6.96
N PHE A 295 1.42 8.30 -7.20
CA PHE A 295 1.97 8.47 -8.56
C PHE A 295 2.11 7.14 -9.32
N ASP A 296 2.15 6.01 -8.63
CA ASP A 296 2.16 4.65 -9.20
C ASP A 296 0.95 4.34 -10.10
N MET A 297 -0.15 5.10 -9.98
CA MET A 297 -1.28 5.00 -10.92
C MET A 297 -0.88 5.33 -12.36
N ALA A 298 0.14 6.15 -12.56
CA ALA A 298 0.67 6.54 -13.86
C ALA A 298 1.82 5.61 -14.30
N GLN A 299 1.53 4.32 -14.45
CA GLN A 299 2.53 3.30 -14.80
C GLN A 299 3.26 3.52 -16.13
N HIS A 300 2.73 4.40 -16.99
CA HIS A 300 3.40 4.81 -18.22
C HIS A 300 4.50 5.85 -18.01
N SER A 301 4.58 6.48 -16.84
CA SER A 301 5.61 7.48 -16.52
C SER A 301 6.98 6.83 -16.35
N GLU A 302 8.00 7.45 -16.96
CA GLU A 302 9.39 7.01 -16.78
C GLU A 302 9.84 7.11 -15.33
N ILE A 303 9.33 8.11 -14.58
CA ILE A 303 9.60 8.25 -13.14
C ILE A 303 9.06 7.04 -12.40
N THR A 304 7.79 6.67 -12.65
CA THR A 304 7.16 5.50 -12.01
C THR A 304 7.90 4.21 -12.36
N GLN A 305 8.24 4.00 -13.64
CA GLN A 305 8.97 2.81 -14.09
C GLN A 305 10.37 2.69 -13.47
N ARG A 306 11.07 3.81 -13.33
CA ARG A 306 12.35 3.85 -12.62
C ARG A 306 12.19 3.45 -11.15
N GLN A 307 11.19 3.99 -10.44
CA GLN A 307 10.95 3.64 -9.04
C GLN A 307 10.58 2.16 -8.87
N ILE A 308 9.72 1.63 -9.73
CA ILE A 308 9.40 0.18 -9.74
C ILE A 308 10.69 -0.64 -9.94
N THR A 309 11.58 -0.18 -10.81
CA THR A 309 12.87 -0.87 -11.06
C THR A 309 13.75 -0.87 -9.81
N GLU A 310 13.91 0.26 -9.15
CA GLU A 310 14.71 0.36 -7.90
C GLU A 310 14.10 -0.47 -6.76
N ARG A 311 12.78 -0.45 -6.62
CA ARG A 311 12.06 -1.28 -5.63
C ARG A 311 12.29 -2.77 -5.89
N CYS A 312 12.15 -3.22 -7.15
CA CYS A 312 12.39 -4.62 -7.51
C CYS A 312 13.85 -5.04 -7.29
N LYS A 313 14.81 -4.15 -7.61
CA LYS A 313 16.22 -4.39 -7.34
C LYS A 313 16.45 -4.57 -5.84
N TRP A 314 15.99 -3.63 -5.02
CA TRP A 314 16.15 -3.71 -3.57
C TRP A 314 15.48 -4.95 -2.98
N LEU A 315 14.27 -5.31 -3.44
CA LEU A 315 13.59 -6.54 -3.02
C LEU A 315 14.33 -7.80 -3.44
N GLY A 316 15.00 -7.82 -4.58
CA GLY A 316 15.75 -8.98 -5.09
C GLY A 316 17.12 -9.21 -4.44
N GLU A 317 17.65 -8.25 -3.71
CA GLU A 317 18.94 -8.33 -2.99
C GLU A 317 18.75 -8.97 -1.60
N TRP A 318 18.52 -10.29 -1.54
CA TRP A 318 18.27 -11.04 -0.30
C TRP A 318 19.52 -11.37 0.49
#